data_c38ed6f5bc0e0d3a7ae7651de6d65c58
#
_entry.id   c38ed6f5bc0e0d3a7ae7651de6d65c58
#
_cell.length_a   1.000
_cell.length_b   1.000
_cell.length_c   1.000
_cell.angle_alpha   90.00
_cell.angle_beta   90.00
_cell.angle_gamma   90.00
#
_symmetry.space_group_name_H-M   'P 1'
#
loop_
_entity.id
_entity.type
_entity.pdbx_description
1 polymer ?
#
loop_
_entity_poly.entity_id
_entity_poly.type
_entity_poly.pdbx_seq_one_letter_code
_entity_poly.pdbx_strand_id
1 'polypeptide(L)'
;MKIGFDNQKYLEMQSQHIRDRIAQFDNKLYLEFGGKLFDDYHASRVLPGFQPDSKLQMLLQLKDQAEIVIVISAEDIENNKVRDDYGITYDMDVLRLIDEFQAVGLYVGSVCLTKYAGQASAELFRKKLAELGIKSYRHYKIVGYPSDIAHIVSDEGYGKNEYIETERPLVVITAPGPGSGKMATCLSQLYHEYKRGVKAGYAKFETFPIWNLPLKHPVNLAYEAATADLNDVNMIDPFHLEAYGETTVNYNRDIEIFPVVATMFELIAGSSPYKSPTDMGVNMAGNCIIDDEVCCEASRMEIIRREASCQEIIRRYYRCLCDRKRYGQSKDDKNKLELLLRQAGVSMEDRLVAKKALEREEETGHPAMAIELADGTIVTGKTGDLLGASAAAILNALKVLAGIPHEVQLVSKEAIEPIQRLKIQYLGSHNPRLHTDEILIALSTTAAQDEKAKLAIEQLSKLKNCQAHSTVLLSSVDEQLLKKIGVQLTCSPKYEEEDRKYHRR
;
A
#
# COMPACT_ATOMS: atom_id res chain seq x y z
N MET A 1 18.45 19.67 6.66
CA MET A 1 18.65 18.22 6.39
C MET A 1 19.68 18.12 5.29
N LYS A 2 20.68 17.24 5.42
CA LYS A 2 21.63 17.01 4.32
C LYS A 2 20.90 16.35 3.16
N ILE A 3 21.23 16.71 1.93
CA ILE A 3 20.63 16.17 0.71
C ILE A 3 21.58 15.11 0.16
N GLY A 4 21.08 13.91 -0.07
CA GLY A 4 21.83 12.77 -0.62
C GLY A 4 21.41 12.40 -2.04
N PHE A 5 20.27 12.98 -2.52
CA PHE A 5 19.69 12.66 -3.82
C PHE A 5 19.33 13.93 -4.60
N ASP A 6 19.71 13.98 -5.86
CA ASP A 6 19.37 15.07 -6.78
C ASP A 6 18.07 14.75 -7.52
N ASN A 7 16.97 15.29 -7.03
CA ASN A 7 15.66 15.08 -7.61
C ASN A 7 15.48 15.69 -8.99
N GLN A 8 16.08 16.87 -9.25
CA GLN A 8 15.96 17.52 -10.53
C GLN A 8 16.68 16.70 -11.63
N LYS A 9 17.91 16.26 -11.34
CA LYS A 9 18.67 15.36 -12.21
C LYS A 9 17.89 14.06 -12.48
N TYR A 10 17.24 13.51 -11.45
CA TYR A 10 16.41 12.31 -11.60
C TYR A 10 15.26 12.51 -12.57
N LEU A 11 14.51 13.60 -12.44
CA LEU A 11 13.39 13.91 -13.34
C LEU A 11 13.86 14.04 -14.80
N GLU A 12 14.99 14.70 -15.03
CA GLU A 12 15.57 14.90 -16.36
C GLU A 12 16.06 13.57 -16.96
N MET A 13 16.88 12.82 -16.22
CA MET A 13 17.43 11.55 -16.69
C MET A 13 16.37 10.51 -16.94
N GLN A 14 15.41 10.37 -16.03
CA GLN A 14 14.32 9.40 -16.13
C GLN A 14 13.40 9.72 -17.31
N SER A 15 13.02 11.00 -17.49
CA SER A 15 12.21 11.43 -18.62
C SER A 15 12.93 11.24 -19.96
N GLN A 16 14.24 11.52 -20.01
CA GLN A 16 15.03 11.32 -21.23
C GLN A 16 15.14 9.83 -21.57
N HIS A 17 15.41 8.99 -20.59
CA HIS A 17 15.48 7.53 -20.79
C HIS A 17 14.17 6.95 -21.32
N ILE A 18 13.01 7.45 -20.86
CA ILE A 18 11.70 7.06 -21.40
C ILE A 18 11.54 7.53 -22.86
N ARG A 19 11.96 8.77 -23.20
CA ARG A 19 11.94 9.25 -24.60
C ARG A 19 12.79 8.39 -25.52
N ASP A 20 13.98 8.01 -25.05
CA ASP A 20 14.90 7.14 -25.81
C ASP A 20 14.26 5.77 -26.05
N ARG A 21 13.55 5.23 -25.06
CA ARG A 21 12.78 3.98 -25.20
C ARG A 21 11.64 4.11 -26.21
N ILE A 22 10.88 5.21 -26.20
CA ILE A 22 9.82 5.45 -27.18
C ILE A 22 10.41 5.45 -28.61
N ALA A 23 11.56 6.11 -28.80
CA ALA A 23 12.23 6.20 -30.10
C ALA A 23 12.74 4.84 -30.63
N GLN A 24 12.98 3.85 -29.76
CA GLN A 24 13.43 2.50 -30.15
C GLN A 24 12.30 1.65 -30.78
N PHE A 25 11.01 2.00 -30.59
CA PHE A 25 9.87 1.15 -30.90
C PHE A 25 8.77 1.87 -31.72
N ASP A 26 9.05 2.20 -32.96
CA ASP A 26 8.10 2.86 -33.88
C ASP A 26 7.28 4.00 -33.21
N ASN A 27 7.92 4.70 -32.28
CA ASN A 27 7.31 5.77 -31.48
C ASN A 27 6.07 5.31 -30.66
N LYS A 28 6.07 4.06 -30.16
CA LYS A 28 5.00 3.50 -29.30
C LYS A 28 5.56 2.68 -28.15
N LEU A 29 5.31 3.12 -26.92
CA LEU A 29 5.79 2.46 -25.70
C LEU A 29 4.65 2.24 -24.70
N TYR A 30 4.49 1.01 -24.25
CA TYR A 30 3.62 0.64 -23.13
C TYR A 30 4.47 0.58 -21.85
N LEU A 31 4.25 1.54 -20.96
CA LEU A 31 4.99 1.69 -19.72
C LEU A 31 4.16 1.17 -18.55
N GLU A 32 4.54 0.00 -18.02
CA GLU A 32 3.97 -0.49 -16.78
C GLU A 32 4.45 0.35 -15.62
N PHE A 33 3.54 1.00 -14.94
CA PHE A 33 3.86 1.89 -13.83
C PHE A 33 3.58 1.23 -12.48
N GLY A 34 4.65 0.95 -11.74
CA GLY A 34 4.60 0.35 -10.41
C GLY A 34 4.60 1.37 -9.28
N GLY A 35 4.06 0.96 -8.12
CA GLY A 35 4.12 1.74 -6.90
C GLY A 35 3.18 2.95 -6.83
N LYS A 36 3.36 3.78 -5.80
CA LYS A 36 2.55 4.98 -5.54
C LYS A 36 3.00 6.12 -6.44
N LEU A 37 2.06 6.76 -7.14
CA LEU A 37 2.33 7.86 -8.08
C LEU A 37 2.35 9.24 -7.38
N PHE A 38 1.48 9.44 -6.39
CA PHE A 38 1.26 10.73 -5.76
C PHE A 38 2.00 10.91 -4.44
N ASP A 39 2.22 9.81 -3.69
CA ASP A 39 2.65 9.87 -2.29
C ASP A 39 3.73 8.83 -1.99
N ASP A 40 4.88 8.87 -2.69
CA ASP A 40 6.00 7.97 -2.44
C ASP A 40 6.87 8.45 -1.27
N TYR A 41 6.26 8.52 -0.09
CA TYR A 41 6.96 8.95 1.13
C TYR A 41 8.08 8.00 1.54
N HIS A 42 8.02 6.71 1.15
CA HIS A 42 9.11 5.79 1.47
C HIS A 42 10.37 6.17 0.72
N ALA A 43 10.27 6.41 -0.60
CA ALA A 43 11.41 6.85 -1.40
C ALA A 43 12.03 8.15 -0.86
N SER A 44 11.21 9.11 -0.45
CA SER A 44 11.70 10.38 0.10
C SER A 44 12.42 10.23 1.45
N ARG A 45 12.13 9.19 2.22
CA ARG A 45 12.81 8.93 3.50
C ARG A 45 14.16 8.24 3.31
N VAL A 46 14.27 7.30 2.37
CA VAL A 46 15.52 6.57 2.12
C VAL A 46 16.48 7.30 1.18
N LEU A 47 15.96 8.23 0.39
CA LEU A 47 16.70 9.08 -0.53
C LEU A 47 16.46 10.57 -0.17
N PRO A 48 17.17 11.14 0.82
CA PRO A 48 17.00 12.54 1.21
C PRO A 48 17.24 13.51 0.04
N GLY A 49 16.19 14.20 -0.37
CA GLY A 49 16.16 15.04 -1.57
C GLY A 49 15.13 14.58 -2.61
N PHE A 50 14.77 13.29 -2.63
CA PHE A 50 13.68 12.76 -3.45
C PHE A 50 12.34 13.33 -2.97
N GLN A 51 11.53 13.84 -3.88
CA GLN A 51 10.21 14.38 -3.55
C GLN A 51 9.12 13.30 -3.66
N PRO A 52 8.14 13.25 -2.75
CA PRO A 52 7.11 12.20 -2.76
C PRO A 52 6.30 12.12 -4.06
N ASP A 53 6.17 13.24 -4.78
CA ASP A 53 5.45 13.38 -6.05
C ASP A 53 6.38 13.33 -7.29
N SER A 54 7.65 12.96 -7.14
CA SER A 54 8.64 12.93 -8.25
C SER A 54 8.16 12.11 -9.45
N LYS A 55 7.46 11.01 -9.21
CA LYS A 55 6.90 10.17 -10.28
C LYS A 55 5.85 10.91 -11.09
N LEU A 56 5.00 11.67 -10.41
CA LEU A 56 4.00 12.53 -11.05
C LEU A 56 4.66 13.67 -11.82
N GLN A 57 5.63 14.35 -11.22
CA GLN A 57 6.37 15.44 -11.86
C GLN A 57 7.09 14.95 -13.14
N MET A 58 7.66 13.75 -13.12
CA MET A 58 8.26 13.14 -14.30
C MET A 58 7.20 12.89 -15.40
N LEU A 59 6.02 12.37 -15.07
CA LEU A 59 4.94 12.19 -16.05
C LEU A 59 4.44 13.53 -16.60
N LEU A 60 4.41 14.59 -15.79
CA LEU A 60 4.04 15.93 -16.25
C LEU A 60 5.04 16.52 -17.26
N GLN A 61 6.33 16.14 -17.19
CA GLN A 61 7.31 16.48 -18.23
C GLN A 61 7.05 15.77 -19.58
N LEU A 62 6.26 14.69 -19.56
CA LEU A 62 5.88 13.88 -20.71
C LEU A 62 4.42 14.03 -21.08
N LYS A 63 3.67 14.96 -20.45
CA LYS A 63 2.21 15.06 -20.52
C LYS A 63 1.63 15.07 -21.92
N ASP A 64 2.30 15.75 -22.87
CA ASP A 64 1.82 15.87 -24.24
C ASP A 64 1.98 14.57 -25.04
N GLN A 65 2.86 13.67 -24.58
CA GLN A 65 3.15 12.38 -25.20
C GLN A 65 2.52 11.20 -24.42
N ALA A 66 2.08 11.44 -23.19
CA ALA A 66 1.59 10.39 -22.28
C ALA A 66 0.07 10.28 -22.29
N GLU A 67 -0.41 9.06 -22.34
CA GLU A 67 -1.79 8.65 -22.14
C GLU A 67 -1.88 7.64 -21.01
N ILE A 68 -2.80 7.87 -20.07
CA ILE A 68 -2.98 6.98 -18.92
C ILE A 68 -4.08 5.97 -19.22
N VAL A 69 -3.78 4.69 -19.01
CA VAL A 69 -4.76 3.60 -18.98
C VAL A 69 -4.74 3.00 -17.57
N ILE A 70 -5.88 3.03 -16.90
CA ILE A 70 -6.02 2.49 -15.55
C ILE A 70 -6.54 1.06 -15.63
N VAL A 71 -5.84 0.12 -15.02
CA VAL A 71 -6.17 -1.30 -15.06
C VAL A 71 -6.76 -1.75 -13.72
N ILE A 72 -7.90 -2.44 -13.76
CA ILE A 72 -8.53 -3.00 -12.57
C ILE A 72 -9.00 -4.43 -12.83
N SER A 73 -8.82 -5.34 -11.85
CA SER A 73 -9.33 -6.70 -11.96
C SER A 73 -10.85 -6.75 -11.71
N ALA A 74 -11.61 -7.40 -12.60
CA ALA A 74 -13.02 -7.64 -12.40
C ALA A 74 -13.31 -8.50 -11.15
N GLU A 75 -12.36 -9.38 -10.78
CA GLU A 75 -12.43 -10.16 -9.52
C GLU A 75 -12.28 -9.24 -8.29
N ASP A 76 -11.40 -8.21 -8.35
CA ASP A 76 -11.23 -7.26 -7.25
C ASP A 76 -12.48 -6.37 -7.06
N ILE A 77 -13.17 -6.02 -8.15
CA ILE A 77 -14.47 -5.31 -8.10
C ILE A 77 -15.53 -6.20 -7.45
N GLU A 78 -15.66 -7.44 -7.90
CA GLU A 78 -16.64 -8.41 -7.39
C GLU A 78 -16.47 -8.67 -5.89
N ASN A 79 -15.22 -8.77 -5.44
CA ASN A 79 -14.87 -9.00 -4.04
C ASN A 79 -14.86 -7.73 -3.18
N ASN A 80 -15.23 -6.57 -3.73
CA ASN A 80 -15.15 -5.27 -3.06
C ASN A 80 -13.81 -5.05 -2.36
N LYS A 81 -12.72 -5.38 -3.05
CA LYS A 81 -11.38 -5.28 -2.48
C LYS A 81 -11.06 -3.85 -2.09
N VAL A 82 -10.68 -3.69 -0.83
CA VAL A 82 -10.42 -2.38 -0.22
C VAL A 82 -8.93 -2.06 -0.32
N ARG A 83 -8.62 -0.83 -0.63
CA ARG A 83 -7.28 -0.27 -0.56
C ARG A 83 -6.97 0.15 0.87
N ASP A 84 -5.96 -0.47 1.47
CA ASP A 84 -5.68 -0.37 2.90
C ASP A 84 -5.32 1.05 3.38
N ASP A 85 -4.63 1.84 2.56
CA ASP A 85 -4.18 3.18 2.92
C ASP A 85 -5.28 4.25 2.87
N TYR A 86 -6.30 4.08 2.01
CA TYR A 86 -7.42 5.03 1.87
C TYR A 86 -8.74 4.50 2.44
N GLY A 87 -8.85 3.19 2.68
CA GLY A 87 -10.09 2.56 3.16
C GLY A 87 -11.25 2.59 2.15
N ILE A 88 -10.95 2.78 0.86
CA ILE A 88 -11.93 2.78 -0.24
C ILE A 88 -11.76 1.54 -1.11
N THR A 89 -12.81 1.12 -1.81
CA THR A 89 -12.75 0.00 -2.75
C THR A 89 -11.91 0.35 -3.98
N TYR A 90 -11.38 -0.67 -4.66
CA TYR A 90 -10.53 -0.46 -5.85
C TYR A 90 -11.24 0.25 -6.99
N ASP A 91 -12.53 -0.01 -7.20
CA ASP A 91 -13.34 0.70 -8.19
C ASP A 91 -13.51 2.19 -7.85
N MET A 92 -13.71 2.51 -6.56
CA MET A 92 -13.73 3.90 -6.10
C MET A 92 -12.36 4.57 -6.22
N ASP A 93 -11.28 3.81 -6.00
CA ASP A 93 -9.91 4.33 -6.18
C ASP A 93 -9.61 4.60 -7.67
N VAL A 94 -10.13 3.80 -8.60
CA VAL A 94 -10.04 4.11 -10.05
C VAL A 94 -10.67 5.48 -10.36
N LEU A 95 -11.85 5.76 -9.82
CA LEU A 95 -12.51 7.06 -10.05
C LEU A 95 -11.70 8.21 -9.45
N ARG A 96 -11.17 8.04 -8.23
CA ARG A 96 -10.27 9.00 -7.60
C ARG A 96 -9.01 9.24 -8.44
N LEU A 97 -8.39 8.19 -8.96
CA LEU A 97 -7.19 8.31 -9.82
C LEU A 97 -7.50 9.07 -11.11
N ILE A 98 -8.68 8.83 -11.73
CA ILE A 98 -9.11 9.58 -12.92
C ILE A 98 -9.18 11.07 -12.60
N ASP A 99 -9.88 11.44 -11.52
CA ASP A 99 -10.03 12.83 -11.09
C ASP A 99 -8.67 13.49 -10.79
N GLU A 100 -7.79 12.79 -10.08
CA GLU A 100 -6.47 13.31 -9.73
C GLU A 100 -5.56 13.51 -10.96
N PHE A 101 -5.54 12.55 -11.92
CA PHE A 101 -4.76 12.71 -13.14
C PHE A 101 -5.29 13.86 -14.00
N GLN A 102 -6.59 13.97 -14.15
CA GLN A 102 -7.22 15.05 -14.92
C GLN A 102 -6.99 16.42 -14.27
N ALA A 103 -7.05 16.50 -12.93
CA ALA A 103 -6.81 17.74 -12.19
C ALA A 103 -5.40 18.31 -12.41
N VAL A 104 -4.39 17.45 -12.65
CA VAL A 104 -3.02 17.87 -12.96
C VAL A 104 -2.74 17.99 -14.47
N GLY A 105 -3.75 17.79 -15.31
CA GLY A 105 -3.67 17.95 -16.76
C GLY A 105 -3.08 16.76 -17.51
N LEU A 106 -3.08 15.56 -16.92
CA LEU A 106 -2.74 14.32 -17.61
C LEU A 106 -3.96 13.76 -18.32
N TYR A 107 -3.76 13.22 -19.52
CA TYR A 107 -4.82 12.61 -20.31
C TYR A 107 -5.08 11.17 -19.87
N VAL A 108 -6.28 10.90 -19.38
CA VAL A 108 -6.75 9.55 -19.08
C VAL A 108 -7.57 9.05 -20.27
N GLY A 109 -7.00 8.11 -21.03
CA GLY A 109 -7.62 7.59 -22.25
C GLY A 109 -8.73 6.57 -21.96
N SER A 110 -8.49 5.65 -21.03
CA SER A 110 -9.45 4.58 -20.76
C SER A 110 -9.18 3.82 -19.46
N VAL A 111 -10.14 2.94 -19.12
CA VAL A 111 -10.02 1.94 -18.05
C VAL A 111 -10.09 0.54 -18.66
N CYS A 112 -9.17 -0.35 -18.31
CA CYS A 112 -9.17 -1.75 -18.72
C CYS A 112 -9.58 -2.66 -17.57
N LEU A 113 -10.66 -3.42 -17.74
CA LEU A 113 -11.10 -4.44 -16.79
C LEU A 113 -10.45 -5.79 -17.15
N THR A 114 -9.53 -6.24 -16.32
CA THR A 114 -8.84 -7.52 -16.52
C THR A 114 -9.54 -8.68 -15.81
N LYS A 115 -9.13 -9.92 -16.13
CA LYS A 115 -9.76 -11.14 -15.60
C LYS A 115 -11.28 -11.13 -15.74
N TYR A 116 -11.75 -10.48 -16.77
CA TYR A 116 -13.17 -10.36 -17.04
C TYR A 116 -13.77 -11.72 -17.44
N ALA A 117 -14.88 -12.08 -16.79
CA ALA A 117 -15.62 -13.32 -17.02
C ALA A 117 -17.14 -13.10 -16.98
N GLY A 118 -17.59 -11.84 -17.18
CA GLY A 118 -19.01 -11.48 -17.17
C GLY A 118 -19.58 -11.15 -15.79
N GLN A 119 -18.73 -10.78 -14.81
CA GLN A 119 -19.16 -10.40 -13.47
C GLN A 119 -20.13 -9.21 -13.51
N ALA A 120 -21.29 -9.34 -12.83
CA ALA A 120 -22.33 -8.31 -12.81
C ALA A 120 -21.83 -6.97 -12.23
N SER A 121 -21.01 -7.02 -11.19
CA SER A 121 -20.38 -5.85 -10.57
C SER A 121 -19.44 -5.11 -11.54
N ALA A 122 -18.67 -5.85 -12.34
CA ALA A 122 -17.80 -5.27 -13.36
C ALA A 122 -18.60 -4.58 -14.48
N GLU A 123 -19.74 -5.17 -14.89
CA GLU A 123 -20.63 -4.54 -15.88
C GLU A 123 -21.33 -3.29 -15.34
N LEU A 124 -21.72 -3.28 -14.06
CA LEU A 124 -22.23 -2.06 -13.40
C LEU A 124 -21.16 -0.96 -13.37
N PHE A 125 -19.94 -1.31 -13.06
CA PHE A 125 -18.82 -0.35 -13.06
C PHE A 125 -18.53 0.18 -14.46
N ARG A 126 -18.58 -0.67 -15.50
CA ARG A 126 -18.46 -0.23 -16.91
C ARG A 126 -19.55 0.78 -17.30
N LYS A 127 -20.79 0.55 -16.90
CA LYS A 127 -21.89 1.51 -17.14
C LYS A 127 -21.61 2.84 -16.47
N LYS A 128 -21.14 2.82 -15.22
CA LYS A 128 -20.76 4.04 -14.49
C LYS A 128 -19.63 4.80 -15.18
N LEU A 129 -18.61 4.11 -15.70
CA LEU A 129 -17.54 4.73 -16.49
C LEU A 129 -18.09 5.37 -17.77
N ALA A 130 -19.00 4.69 -18.47
CA ALA A 130 -19.63 5.21 -19.69
C ALA A 130 -20.48 6.46 -19.41
N GLU A 131 -21.21 6.51 -18.30
CA GLU A 131 -21.95 7.70 -17.83
C GLU A 131 -21.03 8.88 -17.54
N LEU A 132 -19.80 8.61 -17.09
CA LEU A 132 -18.74 9.61 -16.89
C LEU A 132 -17.97 9.97 -18.16
N GLY A 133 -18.32 9.38 -19.31
CA GLY A 133 -17.64 9.60 -20.58
C GLY A 133 -16.28 8.91 -20.70
N ILE A 134 -15.96 7.95 -19.82
CA ILE A 134 -14.69 7.22 -19.80
C ILE A 134 -14.82 5.93 -20.63
N LYS A 135 -13.94 5.78 -21.63
CA LYS A 135 -13.86 4.53 -22.42
C LYS A 135 -13.43 3.37 -21.51
N SER A 136 -13.98 2.17 -21.73
CA SER A 136 -13.58 0.97 -20.99
C SER A 136 -13.43 -0.23 -21.92
N TYR A 137 -12.43 -1.07 -21.63
CA TYR A 137 -12.08 -2.26 -22.40
C TYR A 137 -12.05 -3.50 -21.51
N ARG A 138 -12.28 -4.68 -22.09
CA ARG A 138 -12.31 -5.97 -21.40
C ARG A 138 -11.13 -6.83 -21.81
N HIS A 139 -10.34 -7.25 -20.84
CA HIS A 139 -9.35 -8.30 -21.00
C HIS A 139 -9.80 -9.53 -20.24
N TYR A 140 -9.99 -10.61 -20.95
CA TYR A 140 -10.61 -11.82 -20.44
C TYR A 140 -9.65 -12.65 -19.59
N LYS A 141 -10.22 -13.52 -18.75
CA LYS A 141 -9.45 -14.49 -18.00
C LYS A 141 -8.95 -15.56 -18.97
N ILE A 142 -7.63 -15.65 -19.13
CA ILE A 142 -6.99 -16.66 -20.01
C ILE A 142 -6.69 -17.91 -19.19
N VAL A 143 -7.19 -19.06 -19.65
CA VAL A 143 -6.94 -20.35 -19.01
C VAL A 143 -5.49 -20.74 -19.22
N GLY A 144 -4.84 -21.28 -18.17
CA GLY A 144 -3.43 -21.68 -18.23
C GLY A 144 -2.41 -20.56 -18.02
N TYR A 145 -2.87 -19.31 -17.76
CA TYR A 145 -1.97 -18.20 -17.45
C TYR A 145 -1.27 -18.42 -16.09
N PRO A 146 0.07 -18.21 -15.98
CA PRO A 146 1.03 -17.77 -16.99
C PRO A 146 1.80 -18.92 -17.72
N SER A 147 1.42 -20.18 -17.53
CA SER A 147 2.23 -21.35 -17.92
C SER A 147 2.05 -21.79 -19.37
N ASP A 148 0.84 -21.65 -19.94
CA ASP A 148 0.53 -22.03 -21.33
C ASP A 148 0.80 -20.84 -22.29
N ILE A 149 2.08 -20.54 -22.52
CA ILE A 149 2.51 -19.37 -23.27
C ILE A 149 1.98 -19.39 -24.70
N ALA A 150 1.97 -20.56 -25.35
CA ALA A 150 1.50 -20.68 -26.74
C ALA A 150 0.00 -20.33 -26.87
N HIS A 151 -0.81 -20.76 -25.91
CA HIS A 151 -2.22 -20.38 -25.84
C HIS A 151 -2.40 -18.90 -25.49
N ILE A 152 -1.63 -18.39 -24.52
CA ILE A 152 -1.72 -17.00 -24.10
C ILE A 152 -1.42 -16.06 -25.28
N VAL A 153 -0.35 -16.32 -26.04
CA VAL A 153 0.08 -15.52 -27.20
C VAL A 153 -0.55 -16.09 -28.48
N SER A 154 -1.88 -16.14 -28.51
CA SER A 154 -2.66 -16.63 -29.65
C SER A 154 -3.91 -15.79 -29.84
N ASP A 155 -4.64 -16.03 -30.95
CA ASP A 155 -5.93 -15.41 -31.22
C ASP A 155 -6.99 -15.83 -30.18
N GLU A 156 -6.85 -17.01 -29.56
CA GLU A 156 -7.72 -17.52 -28.50
C GLU A 156 -7.34 -16.99 -27.09
N GLY A 157 -6.12 -16.50 -26.93
CA GLY A 157 -5.62 -15.87 -25.73
C GLY A 157 -5.70 -14.34 -25.80
N TYR A 158 -4.56 -13.69 -26.04
CA TYR A 158 -4.49 -12.22 -26.16
C TYR A 158 -5.37 -11.67 -27.30
N GLY A 159 -5.58 -12.42 -28.37
CA GLY A 159 -6.43 -12.03 -29.49
C GLY A 159 -7.89 -11.83 -29.13
N LYS A 160 -8.39 -12.50 -28.06
CA LYS A 160 -9.75 -12.28 -27.53
C LYS A 160 -9.92 -11.00 -26.73
N ASN A 161 -8.83 -10.45 -26.20
CA ASN A 161 -8.89 -9.20 -25.48
C ASN A 161 -9.25 -8.04 -26.41
N GLU A 162 -10.07 -7.14 -25.90
CA GLU A 162 -10.38 -5.93 -26.67
C GLU A 162 -9.11 -5.07 -26.82
N TYR A 163 -8.83 -4.65 -28.05
CA TYR A 163 -7.73 -3.72 -28.30
C TYR A 163 -8.04 -2.36 -27.69
N ILE A 164 -7.16 -1.89 -26.83
CA ILE A 164 -7.27 -0.56 -26.25
C ILE A 164 -6.79 0.46 -27.30
N GLU A 165 -7.71 1.23 -27.84
CA GLU A 165 -7.38 2.33 -28.74
C GLU A 165 -6.66 3.43 -27.98
N THR A 166 -5.44 3.76 -28.42
CA THR A 166 -4.58 4.76 -27.79
C THR A 166 -4.11 5.79 -28.81
N GLU A 167 -4.03 7.05 -28.37
CA GLU A 167 -3.76 8.19 -29.24
C GLU A 167 -2.32 8.71 -29.12
N ARG A 168 -1.61 8.35 -28.04
CA ARG A 168 -0.29 8.93 -27.71
C ARG A 168 0.83 7.89 -27.78
N PRO A 169 2.08 8.32 -28.01
CA PRO A 169 3.22 7.42 -28.13
C PRO A 169 3.58 6.73 -26.81
N LEU A 170 3.39 7.38 -25.66
CA LEU A 170 3.62 6.80 -24.34
C LEU A 170 2.30 6.40 -23.70
N VAL A 171 2.06 5.11 -23.56
CA VAL A 171 0.88 4.58 -22.86
C VAL A 171 1.29 4.10 -21.47
N VAL A 172 0.87 4.84 -20.45
CA VAL A 172 1.18 4.54 -19.06
C VAL A 172 0.09 3.63 -18.48
N ILE A 173 0.46 2.40 -18.15
CA ILE A 173 -0.45 1.41 -17.56
C ILE A 173 -0.28 1.44 -16.04
N THR A 174 -1.29 1.94 -15.34
CA THR A 174 -1.31 2.02 -13.87
C THR A 174 -2.53 1.30 -13.28
N ALA A 175 -2.58 1.15 -11.95
CA ALA A 175 -3.65 0.40 -11.27
C ALA A 175 -3.79 0.84 -9.80
N PRO A 176 -4.97 0.62 -9.18
CA PRO A 176 -5.19 0.85 -7.74
C PRO A 176 -4.26 0.04 -6.84
N GLY A 177 -3.79 -1.13 -7.30
CA GLY A 177 -2.94 -1.99 -6.49
C GLY A 177 -2.29 -3.15 -7.26
N PRO A 178 -1.51 -3.99 -6.56
CA PRO A 178 -0.85 -5.14 -7.15
C PRO A 178 -1.86 -6.20 -7.63
N GLY A 179 -1.45 -7.03 -8.60
CA GLY A 179 -2.28 -8.13 -9.13
C GLY A 179 -3.40 -7.72 -10.07
N SER A 180 -3.53 -6.43 -10.41
CA SER A 180 -4.57 -5.90 -11.33
C SER A 180 -4.37 -6.29 -12.80
N GLY A 181 -3.22 -6.87 -13.19
CA GLY A 181 -2.96 -7.35 -14.55
C GLY A 181 -2.25 -6.36 -15.48
N LYS A 182 -1.49 -5.39 -14.93
CA LYS A 182 -0.76 -4.37 -15.72
C LYS A 182 0.14 -4.97 -16.80
N MET A 183 1.05 -5.89 -16.41
CA MET A 183 1.97 -6.54 -17.35
C MET A 183 1.20 -7.30 -18.44
N ALA A 184 0.19 -8.10 -18.08
CA ALA A 184 -0.64 -8.83 -19.03
C ALA A 184 -1.37 -7.90 -20.01
N THR A 185 -1.79 -6.72 -19.55
CA THR A 185 -2.39 -5.69 -20.40
C THR A 185 -1.38 -5.12 -21.38
N CYS A 186 -0.16 -4.80 -20.93
CA CYS A 186 0.92 -4.34 -21.81
C CYS A 186 1.22 -5.38 -22.90
N LEU A 187 1.44 -6.65 -22.52
CA LEU A 187 1.77 -7.72 -23.46
C LEU A 187 0.62 -8.01 -24.44
N SER A 188 -0.63 -7.96 -23.97
CA SER A 188 -1.81 -8.08 -24.84
C SER A 188 -1.88 -6.94 -25.85
N GLN A 189 -1.58 -5.70 -25.44
CA GLN A 189 -1.52 -4.56 -26.36
C GLN A 189 -0.38 -4.72 -27.38
N LEU A 190 0.79 -5.17 -26.96
CA LEU A 190 1.89 -5.48 -27.88
C LEU A 190 1.47 -6.53 -28.93
N TYR A 191 0.77 -7.59 -28.51
CA TYR A 191 0.23 -8.60 -29.44
C TYR A 191 -0.66 -7.97 -30.51
N HIS A 192 -1.57 -7.09 -30.13
CA HIS A 192 -2.45 -6.37 -31.07
C HIS A 192 -1.69 -5.38 -31.95
N GLU A 193 -0.72 -4.65 -31.40
CA GLU A 193 0.09 -3.69 -32.16
C GLU A 193 0.92 -4.38 -33.22
N TYR A 194 1.63 -5.47 -32.88
CA TYR A 194 2.41 -6.23 -33.84
C TYR A 194 1.55 -6.86 -34.95
N LYS A 195 0.35 -7.33 -34.64
CA LYS A 195 -0.62 -7.78 -35.64
C LYS A 195 -1.08 -6.65 -36.58
N ARG A 196 -1.00 -5.41 -36.16
CA ARG A 196 -1.26 -4.21 -36.95
C ARG A 196 -0.04 -3.65 -37.66
N GLY A 197 1.11 -4.29 -37.50
CA GLY A 197 2.38 -3.89 -38.10
C GLY A 197 3.13 -2.77 -37.34
N VAL A 198 2.71 -2.43 -36.12
CA VAL A 198 3.39 -1.46 -35.26
C VAL A 198 4.33 -2.19 -34.30
N LYS A 199 5.62 -1.87 -34.32
CA LYS A 199 6.63 -2.43 -33.43
C LYS A 199 6.64 -1.65 -32.11
N ALA A 200 5.61 -1.87 -31.29
CA ALA A 200 5.51 -1.23 -29.99
C ALA A 200 6.47 -1.89 -28.98
N GLY A 201 6.95 -1.10 -28.02
CA GLY A 201 7.80 -1.53 -26.93
C GLY A 201 7.09 -1.65 -25.60
N TYR A 202 7.74 -2.37 -24.68
CA TYR A 202 7.34 -2.47 -23.28
C TYR A 202 8.43 -1.89 -22.39
N ALA A 203 8.07 -1.26 -21.30
CA ALA A 203 9.00 -0.94 -20.23
C ALA A 203 8.30 -1.02 -18.88
N LYS A 204 9.07 -1.35 -17.83
CA LYS A 204 8.61 -1.37 -16.45
C LYS A 204 9.25 -0.21 -15.70
N PHE A 205 8.43 0.68 -15.17
CA PHE A 205 8.89 1.78 -14.33
C PHE A 205 9.03 1.34 -12.89
N GLU A 206 10.22 1.46 -12.35
CA GLU A 206 10.51 1.18 -10.94
C GLU A 206 11.49 2.21 -10.39
N THR A 207 11.38 2.51 -9.11
CA THR A 207 12.37 3.32 -8.37
C THR A 207 13.29 2.40 -7.57
N PHE A 208 12.75 1.29 -7.08
CA PHE A 208 13.47 0.28 -6.30
C PHE A 208 13.23 -1.12 -6.89
N PRO A 209 14.20 -2.05 -6.70
CA PRO A 209 15.52 -1.81 -6.12
C PRO A 209 16.34 -0.87 -7.01
N ILE A 210 17.31 -0.16 -6.43
CA ILE A 210 18.25 0.63 -7.22
C ILE A 210 19.29 -0.31 -7.81
N TRP A 211 19.28 -0.44 -9.13
CA TRP A 211 19.96 -1.51 -9.85
C TRP A 211 21.48 -1.50 -9.73
N ASN A 212 22.09 -0.32 -9.74
CA ASN A 212 23.55 -0.12 -9.72
C ASN A 212 24.13 0.02 -8.30
N LEU A 213 23.33 -0.24 -7.26
CA LEU A 213 23.82 -0.35 -5.90
C LEU A 213 24.12 -1.80 -5.53
N PRO A 214 25.05 -2.07 -4.59
CA PRO A 214 25.30 -3.41 -4.10
C PRO A 214 24.04 -4.09 -3.54
N LEU A 215 23.95 -5.43 -3.65
CA LEU A 215 22.79 -6.21 -3.19
C LEU A 215 22.37 -5.89 -1.75
N LYS A 216 23.34 -5.72 -0.87
CA LYS A 216 23.10 -5.44 0.56
C LYS A 216 23.25 -3.96 0.91
N HIS A 217 23.12 -3.09 -0.09
CA HIS A 217 23.14 -1.67 0.16
C HIS A 217 21.96 -1.24 1.06
N PRO A 218 22.17 -0.38 2.08
CA PRO A 218 21.12 0.01 3.02
C PRO A 218 19.84 0.52 2.34
N VAL A 219 19.95 1.27 1.25
CA VAL A 219 18.80 1.77 0.46
C VAL A 219 17.94 0.61 -0.08
N ASN A 220 18.55 -0.41 -0.70
CA ASN A 220 17.82 -1.56 -1.23
C ASN A 220 17.26 -2.45 -0.11
N LEU A 221 18.00 -2.62 0.99
CA LEU A 221 17.52 -3.36 2.17
C LEU A 221 16.33 -2.67 2.84
N ALA A 222 16.32 -1.33 2.93
CA ALA A 222 15.22 -0.59 3.50
C ALA A 222 13.92 -0.80 2.70
N TYR A 223 14.02 -0.86 1.37
CA TYR A 223 12.86 -1.11 0.53
C TYR A 223 12.40 -2.58 0.59
N GLU A 224 13.31 -3.55 0.57
CA GLU A 224 12.98 -4.96 0.77
C GLU A 224 12.24 -5.17 2.11
N ALA A 225 12.69 -4.50 3.18
CA ALA A 225 12.01 -4.51 4.46
C ALA A 225 10.59 -3.93 4.38
N ALA A 226 10.40 -2.84 3.60
CA ALA A 226 9.10 -2.20 3.41
C ALA A 226 8.12 -3.03 2.56
N THR A 227 8.60 -3.96 1.74
CA THR A 227 7.80 -4.83 0.86
C THR A 227 7.82 -6.31 1.28
N ALA A 228 8.19 -6.59 2.51
CA ALA A 228 8.37 -7.96 3.02
C ALA A 228 7.09 -8.83 2.91
N ASP A 229 5.92 -8.21 3.01
CA ASP A 229 4.60 -8.86 2.84
C ASP A 229 4.29 -9.27 1.39
N LEU A 230 4.98 -8.66 0.43
CA LEU A 230 4.85 -9.01 -0.99
C LEU A 230 5.80 -10.14 -1.43
N ASN A 231 6.62 -10.65 -0.49
CA ASN A 231 7.67 -11.61 -0.78
C ASN A 231 8.70 -11.14 -1.82
N ASP A 232 8.88 -9.84 -1.95
CA ASP A 232 9.93 -9.27 -2.77
C ASP A 232 11.28 -9.38 -2.08
N VAL A 233 12.23 -10.06 -2.75
CA VAL A 233 13.59 -10.25 -2.28
C VAL A 233 14.53 -9.69 -3.33
N ASN A 234 15.48 -8.87 -2.90
CA ASN A 234 16.53 -8.38 -3.78
C ASN A 234 17.48 -9.51 -4.16
N MET A 235 17.75 -9.65 -5.45
CA MET A 235 18.67 -10.64 -6.00
C MET A 235 19.55 -9.99 -7.05
N ILE A 236 20.72 -10.57 -7.30
CA ILE A 236 21.53 -10.25 -8.47
C ILE A 236 20.80 -10.80 -9.70
N ASP A 237 20.63 -9.97 -10.72
CA ASP A 237 20.05 -10.36 -11.99
C ASP A 237 21.06 -11.24 -12.78
N PRO A 238 20.81 -12.58 -12.84
CA PRO A 238 21.74 -13.48 -13.50
C PRO A 238 21.72 -13.32 -15.02
N PHE A 239 20.59 -12.90 -15.59
CA PHE A 239 20.45 -12.68 -17.03
C PHE A 239 21.24 -11.45 -17.48
N HIS A 240 21.22 -10.37 -16.67
CA HIS A 240 21.98 -9.17 -16.95
C HIS A 240 23.49 -9.43 -16.85
N LEU A 241 23.89 -10.16 -15.80
CA LEU A 241 25.27 -10.55 -15.62
C LEU A 241 25.78 -11.42 -16.78
N GLU A 242 24.97 -12.37 -17.26
CA GLU A 242 25.32 -13.23 -18.39
C GLU A 242 25.39 -12.45 -19.71
N ALA A 243 24.45 -11.53 -19.95
CA ALA A 243 24.35 -10.80 -21.21
C ALA A 243 25.41 -9.69 -21.36
N TYR A 244 25.80 -9.04 -20.25
CA TYR A 244 26.59 -7.80 -20.26
C TYR A 244 27.84 -7.85 -19.38
N GLY A 245 28.00 -8.86 -18.52
CA GLY A 245 29.08 -8.94 -17.54
C GLY A 245 28.95 -7.93 -16.39
N GLU A 246 27.79 -7.30 -16.26
CA GLU A 246 27.51 -6.26 -15.25
C GLU A 246 26.59 -6.81 -14.15
N THR A 247 26.92 -6.49 -12.90
CA THR A 247 26.13 -6.88 -11.75
C THR A 247 25.05 -5.84 -11.48
N THR A 248 23.80 -6.23 -11.57
CA THR A 248 22.64 -5.39 -11.23
C THR A 248 21.74 -6.10 -10.21
N VAL A 249 21.00 -5.33 -9.43
CA VAL A 249 20.06 -5.84 -8.43
C VAL A 249 18.64 -5.72 -8.96
N ASN A 250 17.88 -6.80 -8.87
CA ASN A 250 16.47 -6.80 -9.26
C ASN A 250 15.65 -7.65 -8.28
N TYR A 251 14.32 -7.65 -8.38
CA TYR A 251 13.48 -8.50 -7.56
C TYR A 251 13.45 -9.94 -8.05
N ASN A 252 13.40 -10.89 -7.10
CA ASN A 252 13.20 -12.31 -7.39
C ASN A 252 12.03 -12.54 -8.35
N ARG A 253 10.88 -11.88 -8.16
CA ARG A 253 9.70 -12.02 -9.04
C ARG A 253 9.99 -11.68 -10.49
N ASP A 254 10.73 -10.61 -10.73
CA ASP A 254 11.04 -10.16 -12.09
C ASP A 254 12.05 -11.09 -12.75
N ILE A 255 13.00 -11.61 -11.98
CA ILE A 255 13.98 -12.60 -12.41
C ILE A 255 13.28 -13.93 -12.76
N GLU A 256 12.39 -14.41 -11.88
CA GLU A 256 11.67 -15.69 -12.07
C GLU A 256 10.72 -15.66 -13.26
N ILE A 257 10.03 -14.52 -13.50
CA ILE A 257 9.07 -14.41 -14.60
C ILE A 257 9.74 -14.08 -15.94
N PHE A 258 10.99 -13.59 -15.95
CA PHE A 258 11.66 -13.10 -17.15
C PHE A 258 11.71 -14.14 -18.29
N PRO A 259 12.05 -15.44 -18.07
CA PRO A 259 12.05 -16.44 -19.15
C PRO A 259 10.69 -16.58 -19.84
N VAL A 260 9.60 -16.51 -19.07
CA VAL A 260 8.23 -16.55 -19.59
C VAL A 260 7.95 -15.33 -20.45
N VAL A 261 8.29 -14.15 -19.95
CA VAL A 261 8.07 -12.88 -20.64
C VAL A 261 8.93 -12.78 -21.90
N ALA A 262 10.20 -13.20 -21.85
CA ALA A 262 11.09 -13.25 -23.03
C ALA A 262 10.51 -14.16 -24.12
N THR A 263 10.01 -15.34 -23.76
CA THR A 263 9.33 -16.25 -24.72
C THR A 263 8.06 -15.60 -25.30
N MET A 264 7.29 -14.86 -24.48
CA MET A 264 6.13 -14.13 -25.00
C MET A 264 6.54 -13.07 -26.04
N PHE A 265 7.63 -12.30 -25.77
CA PHE A 265 8.16 -11.36 -26.76
C PHE A 265 8.60 -12.05 -28.04
N GLU A 266 9.29 -13.19 -27.96
CA GLU A 266 9.68 -13.95 -29.13
C GLU A 266 8.47 -14.37 -29.98
N LEU A 267 7.40 -14.82 -29.35
CA LEU A 267 6.17 -15.19 -30.06
C LEU A 267 5.42 -13.99 -30.65
N ILE A 268 5.45 -12.84 -29.98
CA ILE A 268 4.78 -11.59 -30.43
C ILE A 268 5.59 -10.93 -31.54
N ALA A 269 6.90 -10.74 -31.34
CA ALA A 269 7.75 -9.88 -32.16
C ALA A 269 8.75 -10.65 -33.06
N GLY A 270 8.81 -11.98 -32.94
CA GLY A 270 9.80 -12.81 -33.62
C GLY A 270 11.17 -12.86 -32.94
N SER A 271 11.43 -11.97 -31.99
CA SER A 271 12.62 -11.97 -31.12
C SER A 271 12.35 -11.14 -29.88
N SER A 272 13.01 -11.47 -28.76
CA SER A 272 12.95 -10.62 -27.57
C SER A 272 13.92 -9.42 -27.74
N PRO A 273 13.45 -8.17 -27.59
CA PRO A 273 14.32 -7.00 -27.56
C PRO A 273 15.10 -6.87 -26.26
N TYR A 274 14.76 -7.67 -25.24
CA TYR A 274 15.33 -7.63 -23.90
C TYR A 274 16.13 -8.90 -23.60
N LYS A 275 17.29 -8.73 -22.98
CA LYS A 275 18.16 -9.83 -22.56
C LYS A 275 18.07 -10.11 -21.06
N SER A 276 17.48 -9.20 -20.29
CA SER A 276 17.32 -9.34 -18.84
C SER A 276 16.08 -8.58 -18.33
N PRO A 277 15.59 -8.89 -17.13
CA PRO A 277 14.57 -8.07 -16.46
C PRO A 277 15.02 -6.62 -16.25
N THR A 278 16.31 -6.38 -16.01
CA THR A 278 16.89 -5.03 -15.91
C THR A 278 16.74 -4.25 -17.22
N ASP A 279 16.93 -4.90 -18.38
CA ASP A 279 16.71 -4.27 -19.70
C ASP A 279 15.27 -3.82 -19.93
N MET A 280 14.30 -4.58 -19.40
CA MET A 280 12.88 -4.23 -19.53
C MET A 280 12.53 -2.98 -18.72
N GLY A 281 13.29 -2.69 -17.70
CA GLY A 281 13.00 -1.62 -16.78
C GLY A 281 13.49 -0.24 -17.24
N VAL A 282 12.97 0.79 -16.58
CA VAL A 282 13.48 2.17 -16.64
C VAL A 282 13.68 2.67 -15.20
N ASN A 283 14.95 2.83 -14.79
CA ASN A 283 15.32 3.27 -13.45
C ASN A 283 16.65 4.00 -13.44
N MET A 284 16.62 5.33 -13.31
CA MET A 284 17.79 6.18 -13.26
C MET A 284 18.13 6.63 -11.83
N ALA A 285 17.44 6.13 -10.82
CA ALA A 285 17.58 6.61 -9.44
C ALA A 285 19.02 6.51 -8.92
N GLY A 286 19.72 5.42 -9.19
CA GLY A 286 21.10 5.25 -8.72
C GLY A 286 22.10 6.24 -9.30
N ASN A 287 21.81 6.79 -10.48
CA ASN A 287 22.67 7.81 -11.12
C ASN A 287 22.47 9.22 -10.53
N CYS A 288 21.47 9.36 -9.62
CA CYS A 288 21.07 10.62 -9.02
C CYS A 288 21.42 10.71 -7.54
N ILE A 289 22.05 9.69 -6.97
CA ILE A 289 22.64 9.74 -5.63
C ILE A 289 23.89 10.61 -5.72
N ILE A 290 23.92 11.70 -4.94
CA ILE A 290 25.02 12.68 -4.89
C ILE A 290 25.84 12.58 -3.60
N ASP A 291 25.25 11.98 -2.55
CA ASP A 291 25.92 11.67 -1.29
C ASP A 291 25.39 10.33 -0.77
N ASP A 292 26.16 9.28 -1.05
CA ASP A 292 25.78 7.91 -0.71
C ASP A 292 25.74 7.68 0.81
N GLU A 293 26.63 8.35 1.56
CA GLU A 293 26.65 8.20 3.02
C GLU A 293 25.38 8.77 3.66
N VAL A 294 24.87 9.90 3.15
CA VAL A 294 23.59 10.49 3.57
C VAL A 294 22.43 9.54 3.25
N CYS A 295 22.41 8.92 2.09
CA CYS A 295 21.39 7.93 1.72
C CYS A 295 21.50 6.66 2.56
N CYS A 296 22.70 6.17 2.82
CA CYS A 296 22.96 5.03 3.68
C CYS A 296 22.51 5.30 5.13
N GLU A 297 22.85 6.48 5.67
CA GLU A 297 22.45 6.86 7.02
C GLU A 297 20.92 6.98 7.12
N ALA A 298 20.28 7.67 6.16
CA ALA A 298 18.83 7.77 6.10
C ALA A 298 18.15 6.40 6.01
N SER A 299 18.68 5.50 5.18
CA SER A 299 18.16 4.15 5.01
C SER A 299 18.38 3.28 6.25
N ARG A 300 19.55 3.37 6.90
CA ARG A 300 19.78 2.71 8.19
C ARG A 300 18.85 3.28 9.25
N MET A 301 18.62 4.58 9.24
CA MET A 301 17.63 5.21 10.12
C MET A 301 16.22 4.73 9.80
N GLU A 302 15.90 4.54 8.55
CA GLU A 302 14.62 3.94 8.13
C GLU A 302 14.53 2.45 8.53
N ILE A 303 15.64 1.70 8.52
CA ILE A 303 15.73 0.31 9.01
C ILE A 303 15.89 0.23 10.53
N ILE A 304 16.71 1.09 11.14
CA ILE A 304 17.23 0.95 12.51
C ILE A 304 16.60 1.93 13.49
N ARG A 305 16.26 3.14 13.09
CA ARG A 305 15.63 4.14 13.95
C ARG A 305 14.12 4.09 13.88
N ARG A 306 13.61 3.57 14.83
CA ARG A 306 12.58 3.83 15.84
C ARG A 306 11.39 4.72 15.46
N GLU A 307 11.33 5.48 14.39
CA GLU A 307 10.21 6.40 14.25
C GLU A 307 9.22 6.08 13.12
N ALA A 308 9.61 5.42 12.04
CA ALA A 308 8.61 5.05 11.04
C ALA A 308 8.72 3.60 10.52
N SER A 309 9.90 3.08 10.19
CA SER A 309 9.96 1.80 9.48
C SER A 309 10.43 0.61 10.32
N CYS A 310 11.20 0.79 11.38
CA CYS A 310 11.32 -0.29 12.40
C CYS A 310 9.95 -0.55 13.00
N GLN A 311 9.18 0.49 13.21
CA GLN A 311 7.78 0.36 13.58
C GLN A 311 6.94 -0.27 12.46
N GLU A 312 7.28 -0.07 11.18
CA GLU A 312 6.59 -0.74 10.07
C GLU A 312 6.88 -2.24 10.03
N ILE A 313 8.14 -2.67 10.12
CA ILE A 313 8.48 -4.10 10.19
C ILE A 313 7.84 -4.74 11.43
N ILE A 314 7.92 -4.08 12.58
CA ILE A 314 7.29 -4.55 13.81
C ILE A 314 5.77 -4.58 13.66
N ARG A 315 5.16 -3.57 13.05
CA ARG A 315 3.71 -3.55 12.77
C ARG A 315 3.28 -4.69 11.86
N ARG A 316 4.04 -4.97 10.80
CA ARG A 316 3.77 -6.10 9.88
C ARG A 316 3.93 -7.43 10.60
N TYR A 317 4.93 -7.55 11.45
CA TYR A 317 5.11 -8.75 12.25
C TYR A 317 3.96 -8.99 13.23
N TYR A 318 3.51 -7.95 13.96
CA TYR A 318 2.31 -8.04 14.80
C TYR A 318 1.06 -8.40 13.96
N ARG A 319 0.87 -7.78 12.79
CA ARG A 319 -0.24 -8.10 11.89
C ARG A 319 -0.18 -9.58 11.47
N CYS A 320 0.95 -10.06 11.02
CA CYS A 320 1.16 -11.45 10.64
C CYS A 320 0.82 -12.42 11.79
N LEU A 321 1.24 -12.11 13.03
CA LEU A 321 0.91 -12.89 14.20
C LEU A 321 -0.61 -12.88 14.51
N CYS A 322 -1.26 -11.72 14.36
CA CYS A 322 -2.69 -11.56 14.57
C CYS A 322 -3.50 -12.32 13.51
N ASP A 323 -3.13 -12.22 12.24
CA ASP A 323 -3.79 -12.91 11.12
C ASP A 323 -3.64 -14.43 11.25
N ARG A 324 -2.47 -14.89 11.68
CA ARG A 324 -2.25 -16.30 12.01
C ARG A 324 -3.14 -16.76 13.15
N LYS A 325 -3.35 -15.91 14.17
CA LYS A 325 -4.23 -16.23 15.31
C LYS A 325 -5.70 -16.27 14.91
N ARG A 326 -6.12 -15.39 13.98
CA ARG A 326 -7.50 -15.27 13.50
C ARG A 326 -7.85 -16.32 12.44
N TYR A 327 -6.95 -16.53 11.47
CA TYR A 327 -7.25 -17.22 10.20
C TYR A 327 -6.38 -18.45 9.94
N GLY A 328 -5.40 -18.76 10.78
CA GLY A 328 -4.53 -19.93 10.60
C GLY A 328 -3.55 -19.83 9.42
N GLN A 329 -3.23 -18.65 8.95
CA GLN A 329 -2.40 -18.42 7.76
C GLN A 329 -0.91 -18.73 7.93
N SER A 330 -0.20 -18.83 6.80
CA SER A 330 1.10 -19.42 6.48
C SER A 330 2.28 -19.07 7.43
N LYS A 331 3.18 -20.06 7.60
CA LYS A 331 4.42 -19.92 8.39
C LYS A 331 5.50 -19.07 7.72
N ASP A 332 5.44 -18.91 6.39
CA ASP A 332 6.55 -18.37 5.61
C ASP A 332 6.73 -16.86 5.82
N ASP A 333 5.65 -16.08 5.90
CA ASP A 333 5.71 -14.65 6.14
C ASP A 333 6.29 -14.31 7.53
N LYS A 334 5.93 -15.12 8.54
CA LYS A 334 6.46 -14.96 9.91
C LYS A 334 7.97 -15.13 9.95
N ASN A 335 8.49 -16.19 9.35
CA ASN A 335 9.93 -16.52 9.38
C ASN A 335 10.74 -15.45 8.63
N LYS A 336 10.22 -14.94 7.52
CA LYS A 336 10.84 -13.85 6.76
C LYS A 336 10.91 -12.56 7.59
N LEU A 337 9.80 -12.17 8.20
CA LEU A 337 9.75 -10.97 9.04
C LEU A 337 10.66 -11.10 10.29
N GLU A 338 10.74 -12.29 10.91
CA GLU A 338 11.69 -12.56 11.99
C GLU A 338 13.14 -12.43 11.52
N LEU A 339 13.46 -12.92 10.32
CA LEU A 339 14.80 -12.77 9.75
C LEU A 339 15.14 -11.30 9.53
N LEU A 340 14.21 -10.52 8.97
CA LEU A 340 14.38 -9.08 8.74
C LEU A 340 14.54 -8.30 10.05
N LEU A 341 13.77 -8.63 11.09
CA LEU A 341 13.92 -8.02 12.41
C LEU A 341 15.33 -8.29 12.98
N ARG A 342 15.84 -9.54 12.87
CA ARG A 342 17.20 -9.90 13.31
C ARG A 342 18.27 -9.18 12.48
N GLN A 343 18.12 -9.10 11.17
CA GLN A 343 19.06 -8.38 10.29
C GLN A 343 19.10 -6.89 10.58
N ALA A 344 17.95 -6.32 10.94
CA ALA A 344 17.83 -4.93 11.34
C ALA A 344 18.29 -4.66 12.79
N GLY A 345 18.58 -5.72 13.57
CA GLY A 345 18.91 -5.58 14.98
C GLY A 345 17.77 -5.05 15.84
N VAL A 346 16.52 -5.32 15.46
CA VAL A 346 15.30 -4.76 16.07
C VAL A 346 14.46 -5.88 16.67
N SER A 347 13.79 -5.59 17.79
CA SER A 347 12.88 -6.51 18.47
C SER A 347 11.49 -5.92 18.64
N MET A 348 10.51 -6.75 18.99
CA MET A 348 9.16 -6.29 19.30
C MET A 348 9.13 -5.31 20.49
N GLU A 349 10.09 -5.42 21.39
CA GLU A 349 10.23 -4.59 22.59
C GLU A 349 10.65 -3.15 22.26
N ASP A 350 11.23 -2.93 21.08
CA ASP A 350 11.60 -1.59 20.58
C ASP A 350 10.39 -0.73 20.22
N ARG A 351 9.21 -1.33 20.12
CA ARG A 351 7.96 -0.59 19.97
C ARG A 351 7.46 -0.08 21.31
N LEU A 352 7.80 1.19 21.63
CA LEU A 352 7.57 1.78 22.94
C LEU A 352 6.10 1.74 23.38
N VAL A 353 5.16 1.98 22.46
CA VAL A 353 3.71 1.87 22.74
C VAL A 353 3.29 0.45 23.12
N ALA A 354 3.92 -0.59 22.53
CA ALA A 354 3.64 -1.97 22.90
C ALA A 354 4.13 -2.26 24.31
N LYS A 355 5.34 -1.85 24.63
CA LYS A 355 5.90 -1.97 25.99
C LYS A 355 5.01 -1.29 27.03
N LYS A 356 4.58 -0.03 26.75
CA LYS A 356 3.74 0.74 27.68
C LYS A 356 2.32 0.18 27.84
N ALA A 357 1.76 -0.42 26.77
CA ALA A 357 0.49 -1.10 26.87
C ALA A 357 0.59 -2.38 27.75
N LEU A 358 1.65 -3.18 27.55
CA LEU A 358 1.91 -4.39 28.33
C LEU A 358 2.18 -4.07 29.80
N GLU A 359 3.02 -3.07 30.12
CA GLU A 359 3.24 -2.57 31.47
C GLU A 359 1.89 -2.19 32.13
N ARG A 360 1.01 -1.51 31.39
CA ARG A 360 -0.30 -1.10 31.92
C ARG A 360 -1.24 -2.28 32.16
N GLU A 361 -1.21 -3.31 31.30
CA GLU A 361 -1.94 -4.54 31.49
C GLU A 361 -1.46 -5.29 32.74
N GLU A 362 -0.12 -5.39 32.92
CA GLU A 362 0.48 -6.06 34.10
C GLU A 362 0.11 -5.34 35.40
N GLU A 363 0.20 -3.99 35.43
CA GLU A 363 -0.19 -3.18 36.60
C GLU A 363 -1.67 -3.35 36.98
N THR A 364 -2.53 -3.51 36.01
CA THR A 364 -4.00 -3.44 36.27
C THR A 364 -4.70 -4.79 36.23
N GLY A 365 -4.05 -5.83 35.70
CA GLY A 365 -4.66 -7.14 35.45
C GLY A 365 -5.74 -7.14 34.35
N HIS A 366 -5.89 -6.06 33.59
CA HIS A 366 -6.91 -5.91 32.55
C HIS A 366 -6.27 -5.53 31.20
N PRO A 367 -6.84 -5.94 30.07
CA PRO A 367 -6.37 -5.53 28.75
C PRO A 367 -6.20 -4.02 28.67
N ALA A 368 -5.13 -3.59 28.02
CA ALA A 368 -4.77 -2.18 27.94
C ALA A 368 -4.41 -1.78 26.51
N MET A 369 -4.47 -0.49 26.24
CA MET A 369 -4.00 0.12 25.01
C MET A 369 -3.18 1.36 25.35
N ALA A 370 -2.10 1.58 24.58
CA ALA A 370 -1.30 2.80 24.62
C ALA A 370 -1.35 3.52 23.28
N ILE A 371 -1.32 4.85 23.32
CA ILE A 371 -1.24 5.74 22.17
C ILE A 371 -0.09 6.71 22.40
N GLU A 372 0.84 6.80 21.44
CA GLU A 372 1.91 7.79 21.40
C GLU A 372 1.47 8.99 20.57
N LEU A 373 1.40 10.14 21.20
CA LEU A 373 1.05 11.41 20.60
C LEU A 373 2.23 11.97 19.79
N ALA A 374 1.97 12.99 18.97
CA ALA A 374 2.97 13.58 18.07
C ALA A 374 4.18 14.19 18.79
N ASP A 375 4.02 14.58 20.06
CA ASP A 375 5.08 15.12 20.93
C ASP A 375 5.88 14.02 21.69
N GLY A 376 5.57 12.74 21.45
CA GLY A 376 6.17 11.59 22.12
C GLY A 376 5.52 11.22 23.47
N THR A 377 4.49 11.95 23.90
CA THR A 377 3.74 11.61 25.12
C THR A 377 2.96 10.32 24.91
N ILE A 378 3.11 9.34 25.82
CA ILE A 378 2.37 8.08 25.75
C ILE A 378 1.21 8.11 26.74
N VAL A 379 0.03 7.90 26.19
CA VAL A 379 -1.22 7.84 26.95
C VAL A 379 -1.75 6.42 26.97
N THR A 380 -2.22 5.93 28.10
CA THR A 380 -2.76 4.58 28.23
C THR A 380 -4.24 4.59 28.60
N GLY A 381 -4.94 3.54 28.18
CA GLY A 381 -6.28 3.18 28.63
C GLY A 381 -6.37 1.70 28.94
N LYS A 382 -7.22 1.32 29.90
CA LYS A 382 -7.47 -0.08 30.23
C LYS A 382 -8.94 -0.43 30.05
N THR A 383 -9.22 -1.70 29.87
CA THR A 383 -10.60 -2.21 29.91
C THR A 383 -11.19 -2.05 31.33
N GLY A 384 -12.39 -1.53 31.39
CA GLY A 384 -13.17 -1.37 32.60
C GLY A 384 -14.61 -1.89 32.39
N ASP A 385 -15.50 -1.60 33.35
CA ASP A 385 -16.90 -2.03 33.26
C ASP A 385 -17.72 -1.29 32.20
N LEU A 386 -17.32 -0.05 31.90
CA LEU A 386 -18.03 0.82 30.96
C LEU A 386 -17.43 0.83 29.56
N LEU A 387 -16.11 0.76 29.46
CA LEU A 387 -15.36 1.00 28.23
C LEU A 387 -14.34 -0.11 27.97
N GLY A 388 -14.16 -0.44 26.68
CA GLY A 388 -13.00 -1.20 26.23
C GLY A 388 -11.70 -0.39 26.31
N ALA A 389 -10.54 -1.06 26.25
CA ALA A 389 -9.22 -0.43 26.32
C ALA A 389 -9.00 0.66 25.25
N SER A 390 -9.46 0.42 24.02
CA SER A 390 -9.37 1.34 22.89
C SER A 390 -10.16 2.63 23.14
N ALA A 391 -11.41 2.50 23.61
CA ALA A 391 -12.30 3.62 23.94
C ALA A 391 -11.69 4.48 25.07
N ALA A 392 -11.19 3.82 26.14
CA ALA A 392 -10.54 4.49 27.26
C ALA A 392 -9.26 5.22 26.84
N ALA A 393 -8.40 4.59 26.01
CA ALA A 393 -7.17 5.19 25.53
C ALA A 393 -7.43 6.43 24.67
N ILE A 394 -8.41 6.37 23.76
CA ILE A 394 -8.77 7.54 22.94
C ILE A 394 -9.29 8.69 23.80
N LEU A 395 -10.22 8.46 24.73
CA LEU A 395 -10.69 9.52 25.62
C LEU A 395 -9.54 10.18 26.41
N ASN A 396 -8.62 9.36 26.94
CA ASN A 396 -7.46 9.87 27.66
C ASN A 396 -6.51 10.65 26.75
N ALA A 397 -6.29 10.21 25.51
CA ALA A 397 -5.49 10.94 24.53
C ALA A 397 -6.12 12.30 24.18
N LEU A 398 -7.42 12.35 23.96
CA LEU A 398 -8.15 13.60 23.70
C LEU A 398 -8.08 14.57 24.88
N LYS A 399 -8.15 14.07 26.15
CA LYS A 399 -7.93 14.90 27.33
C LYS A 399 -6.55 15.53 27.34
N VAL A 400 -5.50 14.74 27.13
CA VAL A 400 -4.12 15.24 27.13
C VAL A 400 -3.94 16.29 26.05
N LEU A 401 -4.40 16.01 24.83
CA LEU A 401 -4.33 16.96 23.69
C LEU A 401 -5.10 18.26 23.92
N ALA A 402 -6.18 18.21 24.72
CA ALA A 402 -6.99 19.38 25.09
C ALA A 402 -6.52 20.09 26.37
N GLY A 403 -5.48 19.58 27.06
CA GLY A 403 -5.01 20.11 28.34
C GLY A 403 -6.02 19.90 29.48
N ILE A 404 -6.86 18.87 29.39
CA ILE A 404 -7.90 18.55 30.38
C ILE A 404 -7.33 17.60 31.43
N PRO A 405 -7.48 17.88 32.74
CA PRO A 405 -7.01 17.00 33.81
C PRO A 405 -7.60 15.59 33.71
N HIS A 406 -6.80 14.58 34.09
CA HIS A 406 -7.17 13.16 33.98
C HIS A 406 -8.46 12.80 34.74
N GLU A 407 -8.71 13.43 35.87
CA GLU A 407 -9.86 13.20 36.76
C GLU A 407 -11.18 13.66 36.14
N VAL A 408 -11.15 14.50 35.12
CA VAL A 408 -12.36 15.01 34.45
C VAL A 408 -12.99 13.91 33.64
N GLN A 409 -14.24 13.62 33.89
CA GLN A 409 -15.04 12.69 33.06
C GLN A 409 -15.61 13.46 31.87
N LEU A 410 -15.23 13.11 30.65
CA LEU A 410 -15.74 13.72 29.41
C LEU A 410 -17.16 13.24 29.06
N VAL A 411 -17.48 12.00 29.43
CA VAL A 411 -18.77 11.38 29.23
C VAL A 411 -19.19 10.78 30.59
N SER A 412 -20.29 11.20 31.12
CA SER A 412 -20.75 10.71 32.42
C SER A 412 -21.28 9.28 32.36
N LYS A 413 -21.31 8.62 33.51
CA LYS A 413 -21.86 7.26 33.63
C LYS A 413 -23.34 7.22 33.20
N GLU A 414 -24.09 8.26 33.57
CA GLU A 414 -25.51 8.42 33.23
C GLU A 414 -25.73 8.54 31.71
N ALA A 415 -24.75 9.03 30.93
CA ALA A 415 -24.79 9.07 29.48
C ALA A 415 -24.40 7.74 28.85
N ILE A 416 -23.54 6.93 29.50
CA ILE A 416 -23.08 5.63 29.03
C ILE A 416 -24.11 4.51 29.26
N GLU A 417 -24.72 4.47 30.46
CA GLU A 417 -25.64 3.39 30.86
C GLU A 417 -26.84 3.19 29.90
N PRO A 418 -27.47 4.25 29.35
CA PRO A 418 -28.55 4.07 28.36
C PRO A 418 -28.07 3.40 27.08
N ILE A 419 -26.84 3.68 26.64
CA ILE A 419 -26.23 3.07 25.45
C ILE A 419 -25.95 1.59 25.72
N GLN A 420 -25.43 1.23 26.88
CA GLN A 420 -25.22 -0.14 27.30
C GLN A 420 -26.58 -0.91 27.36
N ARG A 421 -27.61 -0.28 27.87
CA ARG A 421 -28.95 -0.87 27.90
C ARG A 421 -29.49 -1.11 26.50
N LEU A 422 -29.39 -0.13 25.61
CA LEU A 422 -29.78 -0.28 24.22
C LEU A 422 -29.04 -1.48 23.58
N LYS A 423 -27.72 -1.52 23.76
CA LYS A 423 -26.83 -2.54 23.20
C LYS A 423 -27.21 -3.96 23.66
N ILE A 424 -27.43 -4.14 24.95
CA ILE A 424 -27.73 -5.47 25.55
C ILE A 424 -29.20 -5.87 25.36
N GLN A 425 -30.12 -4.97 25.71
CA GLN A 425 -31.54 -5.36 25.78
C GLN A 425 -32.25 -5.34 24.43
N TYR A 426 -31.87 -4.44 23.52
CA TYR A 426 -32.59 -4.25 22.26
C TYR A 426 -31.79 -4.72 21.05
N LEU A 427 -30.44 -4.62 21.05
CA LEU A 427 -29.62 -5.04 19.92
C LEU A 427 -29.01 -6.43 20.10
N GLY A 428 -29.23 -7.09 21.24
CA GLY A 428 -28.78 -8.46 21.49
C GLY A 428 -27.26 -8.64 21.61
N SER A 429 -26.50 -7.57 21.86
CA SER A 429 -25.09 -7.68 22.14
C SER A 429 -24.84 -8.37 23.48
N HIS A 430 -23.80 -9.19 23.54
CA HIS A 430 -23.36 -9.80 24.79
C HIS A 430 -22.33 -9.01 25.56
N ASN A 431 -21.67 -8.03 24.88
CA ASN A 431 -20.65 -7.17 25.47
C ASN A 431 -21.25 -5.83 25.89
N PRO A 432 -21.35 -5.50 27.19
CA PRO A 432 -21.90 -4.23 27.66
C PRO A 432 -20.95 -3.04 27.45
N ARG A 433 -19.65 -3.28 27.31
CA ARG A 433 -18.65 -2.22 27.18
C ARG A 433 -18.83 -1.46 25.86
N LEU A 434 -18.68 -0.14 25.90
CA LEU A 434 -18.74 0.69 24.71
C LEU A 434 -17.48 0.50 23.87
N HIS A 435 -17.71 0.32 22.57
CA HIS A 435 -16.68 0.40 21.54
C HIS A 435 -16.26 1.85 21.26
N THR A 436 -15.21 2.01 20.50
CA THR A 436 -14.62 3.32 20.22
C THR A 436 -15.56 4.26 19.46
N ASP A 437 -16.35 3.76 18.53
CA ASP A 437 -17.37 4.53 17.81
C ASP A 437 -18.53 4.96 18.72
N GLU A 438 -19.03 4.04 19.57
CA GLU A 438 -20.10 4.32 20.52
C GLU A 438 -19.72 5.42 21.51
N ILE A 439 -18.48 5.40 22.02
CA ILE A 439 -18.02 6.44 22.96
C ILE A 439 -17.76 7.78 22.27
N LEU A 440 -17.32 7.81 21.02
CA LEU A 440 -17.15 9.06 20.27
C LEU A 440 -18.51 9.68 19.93
N ILE A 441 -19.54 8.89 19.66
CA ILE A 441 -20.92 9.39 19.50
C ILE A 441 -21.40 9.99 20.81
N ALA A 442 -21.22 9.27 21.93
CA ALA A 442 -21.58 9.79 23.25
C ALA A 442 -20.86 11.09 23.60
N LEU A 443 -19.54 11.17 23.31
CA LEU A 443 -18.74 12.37 23.49
C LEU A 443 -19.25 13.53 22.62
N SER A 444 -19.58 13.26 21.36
CA SER A 444 -20.13 14.28 20.44
C SER A 444 -21.47 14.83 20.94
N THR A 445 -22.33 13.96 21.49
CA THR A 445 -23.60 14.40 22.08
C THR A 445 -23.37 15.24 23.34
N THR A 446 -22.43 14.83 24.21
CA THR A 446 -22.06 15.58 25.41
C THR A 446 -21.45 16.95 25.08
N ALA A 447 -20.65 17.02 24.00
CA ALA A 447 -20.01 18.25 23.51
C ALA A 447 -21.00 19.37 23.14
N ALA A 448 -22.29 19.04 22.92
CA ALA A 448 -23.33 20.02 22.67
C ALA A 448 -23.67 20.86 23.92
N GLN A 449 -23.33 20.38 25.14
CA GLN A 449 -23.68 20.99 26.42
C GLN A 449 -22.49 21.17 27.37
N ASP A 450 -21.34 20.56 27.06
CA ASP A 450 -20.13 20.59 27.89
C ASP A 450 -18.91 21.09 27.08
N GLU A 451 -18.37 22.23 27.47
CA GLU A 451 -17.23 22.88 26.80
C GLU A 451 -15.95 22.01 26.86
N LYS A 452 -15.74 21.19 27.90
CA LYS A 452 -14.58 20.31 27.99
C LYS A 452 -14.71 19.15 27.01
N ALA A 453 -15.91 18.57 26.92
CA ALA A 453 -16.20 17.52 25.91
C ALA A 453 -16.01 18.06 24.49
N LYS A 454 -16.42 19.32 24.23
CA LYS A 454 -16.23 19.99 22.94
C LYS A 454 -14.75 20.19 22.63
N LEU A 455 -13.97 20.77 23.56
CA LEU A 455 -12.52 20.92 23.40
C LEU A 455 -11.82 19.59 23.15
N ALA A 456 -12.25 18.52 23.81
CA ALA A 456 -11.67 17.20 23.64
C ALA A 456 -11.95 16.63 22.23
N ILE A 457 -13.19 16.66 21.75
CA ILE A 457 -13.54 16.08 20.43
C ILE A 457 -12.89 16.83 19.28
N GLU A 458 -12.66 18.13 19.41
CA GLU A 458 -11.94 18.96 18.42
C GLU A 458 -10.47 18.50 18.22
N GLN A 459 -9.90 17.76 19.18
CA GLN A 459 -8.55 17.22 19.08
C GLN A 459 -8.46 15.92 18.26
N LEU A 460 -9.59 15.34 17.85
CA LEU A 460 -9.61 14.01 17.22
C LEU A 460 -8.70 13.92 15.99
N SER A 461 -8.62 14.97 15.19
CA SER A 461 -7.77 15.02 14.00
C SER A 461 -6.27 14.93 14.31
N LYS A 462 -5.84 15.30 15.53
CA LYS A 462 -4.44 15.23 15.97
C LYS A 462 -3.98 13.80 16.25
N LEU A 463 -4.89 12.83 16.31
CA LEU A 463 -4.54 11.40 16.43
C LEU A 463 -4.06 10.79 15.12
N LYS A 464 -4.17 11.50 14.00
CA LYS A 464 -3.67 11.03 12.71
C LYS A 464 -2.16 10.80 12.76
N ASN A 465 -1.73 9.63 12.30
CA ASN A 465 -0.35 9.12 12.32
C ASN A 465 0.22 8.80 13.72
N CYS A 466 -0.55 8.95 14.79
CA CYS A 466 -0.16 8.47 16.12
C CYS A 466 0.03 6.95 16.11
N GLN A 467 1.04 6.46 16.86
CA GLN A 467 1.28 5.04 17.04
C GLN A 467 0.41 4.50 18.17
N ALA A 468 -0.11 3.30 18.02
CA ALA A 468 -0.89 2.66 19.08
C ALA A 468 -0.67 1.16 19.16
N HIS A 469 -0.84 0.61 20.35
CA HIS A 469 -0.79 -0.83 20.59
C HIS A 469 -1.86 -1.26 21.60
N SER A 470 -2.59 -2.32 21.25
CA SER A 470 -3.51 -3.02 22.15
C SER A 470 -2.91 -4.35 22.61
N THR A 471 -3.03 -4.66 23.90
CA THR A 471 -2.53 -5.92 24.44
C THR A 471 -3.40 -7.13 24.06
N VAL A 472 -4.54 -6.91 23.42
CA VAL A 472 -5.43 -7.96 22.91
C VAL A 472 -5.90 -7.62 21.50
N LEU A 473 -6.38 -8.62 20.75
CA LEU A 473 -7.05 -8.43 19.47
C LEU A 473 -8.31 -7.58 19.67
N LEU A 474 -8.45 -6.50 18.94
CA LEU A 474 -9.62 -5.65 18.98
C LEU A 474 -10.75 -6.18 18.08
N SER A 475 -11.96 -5.69 18.33
CA SER A 475 -13.09 -5.90 17.45
C SER A 475 -12.85 -5.24 16.08
N SER A 476 -13.53 -5.75 15.05
CA SER A 476 -13.45 -5.14 13.71
C SER A 476 -13.93 -3.68 13.69
N VAL A 477 -14.88 -3.32 14.57
CA VAL A 477 -15.39 -1.95 14.70
C VAL A 477 -14.30 -1.01 15.22
N ASP A 478 -13.62 -1.39 16.30
CA ASP A 478 -12.53 -0.59 16.89
C ASP A 478 -11.35 -0.45 15.93
N GLU A 479 -10.94 -1.55 15.28
CA GLU A 479 -9.86 -1.53 14.30
C GLU A 479 -10.17 -0.62 13.11
N GLN A 480 -11.38 -0.70 12.55
CA GLN A 480 -11.80 0.13 11.42
C GLN A 480 -11.88 1.60 11.80
N LEU A 481 -12.37 1.92 13.00
CA LEU A 481 -12.44 3.31 13.43
C LEU A 481 -11.04 3.91 13.63
N LEU A 482 -10.16 3.21 14.36
CA LEU A 482 -8.78 3.66 14.56
C LEU A 482 -8.06 3.89 13.23
N LYS A 483 -8.30 3.01 12.25
CA LYS A 483 -7.78 3.17 10.89
C LYS A 483 -8.37 4.40 10.18
N LYS A 484 -9.69 4.64 10.29
CA LYS A 484 -10.36 5.81 9.69
C LYS A 484 -9.82 7.13 10.23
N ILE A 485 -9.51 7.21 11.52
CA ILE A 485 -8.90 8.41 12.12
C ILE A 485 -7.37 8.47 11.90
N GLY A 486 -6.79 7.48 11.20
CA GLY A 486 -5.39 7.47 10.78
C GLY A 486 -4.41 7.02 11.85
N VAL A 487 -4.85 6.32 12.91
CA VAL A 487 -3.98 5.75 13.95
C VAL A 487 -3.29 4.49 13.44
N GLN A 488 -1.99 4.39 13.67
CA GLN A 488 -1.14 3.26 13.29
C GLN A 488 -1.18 2.17 14.37
N LEU A 489 -2.22 1.33 14.30
CA LEU A 489 -2.52 0.32 15.29
C LEU A 489 -1.72 -0.98 15.11
N THR A 490 -1.32 -1.57 16.24
CA THR A 490 -0.91 -2.98 16.36
C THR A 490 -1.65 -3.64 17.54
N CYS A 491 -1.77 -4.97 17.50
CA CYS A 491 -2.37 -5.76 18.58
C CYS A 491 -1.47 -6.92 18.95
N SER A 492 -1.45 -7.31 20.22
CA SER A 492 -0.91 -8.62 20.63
C SER A 492 -1.81 -9.75 20.12
N PRO A 493 -1.25 -10.90 19.69
CA PRO A 493 -2.01 -12.00 19.08
C PRO A 493 -2.73 -12.87 20.13
N LYS A 494 -3.46 -12.24 21.02
CA LYS A 494 -4.26 -12.92 22.06
C LYS A 494 -5.67 -12.32 22.14
N TYR A 495 -6.65 -13.16 22.44
CA TYR A 495 -8.02 -12.71 22.75
C TYR A 495 -8.12 -12.33 24.21
N GLU A 496 -9.00 -11.40 24.55
CA GLU A 496 -9.42 -11.18 25.91
C GLU A 496 -10.10 -12.45 26.44
N GLU A 497 -9.77 -12.93 27.64
CA GLU A 497 -10.29 -14.21 28.14
C GLU A 497 -11.80 -14.19 28.36
N GLU A 498 -12.36 -13.05 28.73
CA GLU A 498 -13.82 -12.84 28.84
C GLU A 498 -14.53 -12.82 27.49
N ASP A 499 -13.87 -12.35 26.40
CA ASP A 499 -14.44 -12.33 25.06
C ASP A 499 -14.62 -13.75 24.47
N ARG A 500 -13.94 -14.77 24.96
CA ARG A 500 -14.27 -16.16 24.61
C ARG A 500 -15.69 -16.55 25.00
N LYS A 501 -16.27 -15.89 26.01
CA LYS A 501 -17.69 -16.08 26.40
C LYS A 501 -18.65 -15.28 25.49
N TYR A 502 -18.18 -14.19 24.89
CA TYR A 502 -18.99 -13.25 24.09
C TYR A 502 -18.93 -13.50 22.57
N HIS A 503 -17.87 -14.15 22.06
CA HIS A 503 -17.67 -14.40 20.62
C HIS A 503 -17.95 -15.85 20.17
N ARG A 504 -18.52 -16.70 21.03
CA ARG A 504 -18.99 -18.02 20.59
C ARG A 504 -20.37 -17.90 19.95
N ARG A 505 -20.38 -17.58 18.66
CA ARG A 505 -21.32 -18.13 17.66
C ARG A 505 -20.75 -17.98 16.27
#